data_ebd0c5ef42eead1a12272ae292c47eed
#
_entry.id   ebd0c5ef42eead1a12272ae292c47eed
#
_cell.length_a   1.000
_cell.length_b   1.000
_cell.length_c   1.000
_cell.angle_alpha   90.00
_cell.angle_beta   90.00
_cell.angle_gamma   90.00
#
_symmetry.space_group_name_H-M   'P 1'
#
loop_
_entity.id
_entity.type
_entity.pdbx_description
1 polymer ?
#
loop_
_entity_poly.entity_id
_entity_poly.type
_entity_poly.pdbx_seq_one_letter_code
_entity_poly.pdbx_strand_id
1 'polypeptide(L)'
;STNKVKIGDTTGSSRGIGIAALGVNGTVSNTEVKVGKNSLGLYVKNKKLTFDLASGKLESSDASRSSILAYADGNNSEVALNGGGTLKVGANGIALGTKGGKITANAATTVEVDGVKGLGAYVENGGSISNNFDIKVKSAEGIGMYAKGGALASVAKVSELKGNKSIGYVFENITNAINMPNSVQLTDTNATGQVGVAVKGTGAGLTVAGVSVVGSKNIGIYNETTGAVTNNGALNVADSTGDS
;
A
#
# COMPACT_ATOMS: atom_id res chain seq x y z
N SER A 1 4.93 24.70 18.43
CA SER A 1 3.55 24.54 17.90
C SER A 1 3.60 23.74 16.61
N THR A 2 2.70 22.79 16.45
CA THR A 2 2.58 22.00 15.21
C THR A 2 1.68 22.74 14.22
N ASN A 3 2.13 22.91 12.98
CA ASN A 3 1.30 23.46 11.92
C ASN A 3 0.21 22.45 11.56
N LYS A 4 -0.97 22.94 11.13
CA LYS A 4 -2.08 22.07 10.74
C LYS A 4 -2.54 22.39 9.31
N VAL A 5 -2.58 21.37 8.49
CA VAL A 5 -3.17 21.41 7.15
C VAL A 5 -4.38 20.48 7.16
N LYS A 6 -5.58 21.04 7.10
CA LYS A 6 -6.82 20.28 6.99
C LYS A 6 -7.38 20.44 5.58
N ILE A 7 -7.46 19.37 4.83
CA ILE A 7 -8.10 19.35 3.52
C ILE A 7 -9.54 18.89 3.74
N GLY A 8 -10.50 19.71 3.38
CA GLY A 8 -11.92 19.37 3.45
C GLY A 8 -12.30 18.30 2.43
N ASP A 9 -13.53 17.80 2.58
CA ASP A 9 -14.13 16.90 1.60
C ASP A 9 -14.38 17.65 0.30
N THR A 10 -14.11 16.99 -0.83
CA THR A 10 -14.43 17.53 -2.14
C THR A 10 -15.47 16.66 -2.84
N THR A 11 -16.23 17.25 -3.74
CA THR A 11 -17.26 16.60 -4.53
C THR A 11 -16.94 16.69 -6.03
N GLY A 12 -17.42 15.72 -6.80
CA GLY A 12 -17.15 15.65 -8.24
C GLY A 12 -15.74 15.17 -8.58
N SER A 13 -15.21 15.63 -9.70
CA SER A 13 -13.90 15.23 -10.24
C SER A 13 -12.72 16.03 -9.68
N SER A 14 -12.97 17.15 -9.01
CA SER A 14 -11.93 17.99 -8.41
C SER A 14 -11.43 17.38 -7.11
N ARG A 15 -10.11 17.42 -6.91
CA ARG A 15 -9.47 16.94 -5.67
C ARG A 15 -8.83 18.11 -4.95
N GLY A 16 -9.07 18.19 -3.63
CA GLY A 16 -8.27 19.07 -2.77
C GLY A 16 -6.85 18.51 -2.62
N ILE A 17 -5.85 19.39 -2.59
CA ILE A 17 -4.45 19.01 -2.37
C ILE A 17 -3.95 19.77 -1.15
N GLY A 18 -3.40 19.06 -0.17
CA GLY A 18 -2.84 19.65 1.02
C GLY A 18 -1.51 20.33 0.78
N ILE A 19 -0.53 19.57 0.31
CA ILE A 19 0.83 20.04 0.05
C ILE A 19 1.27 19.49 -1.30
N ALA A 20 1.74 20.38 -2.19
CA ALA A 20 2.22 19.99 -3.51
C ALA A 20 3.64 20.51 -3.80
N ALA A 21 4.44 19.68 -4.49
CA ALA A 21 5.72 20.07 -5.07
C ALA A 21 5.67 19.88 -6.59
N LEU A 22 5.48 20.99 -7.33
CA LEU A 22 5.27 21.00 -8.79
C LEU A 22 6.43 21.65 -9.57
N GLY A 23 7.02 22.68 -9.03
CA GLY A 23 8.08 23.47 -9.69
C GLY A 23 9.44 23.35 -9.01
N VAL A 24 9.45 23.15 -7.70
CA VAL A 24 10.64 23.08 -6.86
C VAL A 24 10.57 21.90 -5.90
N ASN A 25 11.71 21.46 -5.38
CA ASN A 25 11.73 20.52 -4.27
C ASN A 25 11.26 21.22 -2.98
N GLY A 26 10.60 20.46 -2.10
CA GLY A 26 10.08 20.98 -0.85
C GLY A 26 10.48 20.12 0.35
N THR A 27 10.55 20.75 1.52
CA THR A 27 10.67 20.05 2.81
C THR A 27 9.61 20.58 3.77
N VAL A 28 8.92 19.66 4.44
CA VAL A 28 7.85 19.97 5.39
C VAL A 28 8.12 19.26 6.69
N SER A 29 8.14 20.00 7.79
CA SER A 29 8.33 19.49 9.16
C SER A 29 7.28 20.09 10.09
N ASN A 30 7.13 19.52 11.28
CA ASN A 30 6.20 20.00 12.31
C ASN A 30 4.77 20.25 11.78
N THR A 31 4.29 19.37 10.89
CA THR A 31 3.00 19.59 10.22
C THR A 31 2.11 18.36 10.35
N GLU A 32 0.90 18.57 10.86
CA GLU A 32 -0.18 17.59 10.82
C GLU A 32 -1.01 17.82 9.55
N VAL A 33 -1.14 16.79 8.71
CA VAL A 33 -1.96 16.82 7.49
C VAL A 33 -3.12 15.85 7.65
N LYS A 34 -4.35 16.38 7.69
CA LYS A 34 -5.60 15.60 7.68
C LYS A 34 -6.28 15.69 6.32
N VAL A 35 -6.49 14.54 5.70
CA VAL A 35 -6.95 14.43 4.33
C VAL A 35 -8.43 14.06 4.30
N GLY A 36 -9.27 14.92 3.76
CA GLY A 36 -10.70 14.69 3.57
C GLY A 36 -11.03 13.80 2.37
N LYS A 37 -12.32 13.55 2.17
CA LYS A 37 -12.84 12.74 1.07
C LYS A 37 -12.42 13.29 -0.30
N ASN A 38 -12.06 12.40 -1.24
CA ASN A 38 -11.62 12.73 -2.61
C ASN A 38 -10.44 13.71 -2.67
N SER A 39 -9.59 13.73 -1.66
CA SER A 39 -8.48 14.70 -1.57
C SER A 39 -7.13 14.00 -1.48
N LEU A 40 -6.06 14.74 -1.78
CA LEU A 40 -4.67 14.31 -1.69
C LEU A 40 -3.97 15.04 -0.55
N GLY A 41 -3.23 14.31 0.30
CA GLY A 41 -2.41 14.91 1.34
C GLY A 41 -1.14 15.53 0.78
N LEU A 42 -0.24 14.70 0.26
CA LEU A 42 1.02 15.09 -0.37
C LEU A 42 0.97 14.74 -1.86
N TYR A 43 1.31 15.68 -2.73
CA TYR A 43 1.38 15.46 -4.17
C TYR A 43 2.70 15.96 -4.74
N VAL A 44 3.33 15.15 -5.57
CA VAL A 44 4.60 15.51 -6.22
C VAL A 44 4.53 15.19 -7.71
N LYS A 45 4.99 16.14 -8.53
CA LYS A 45 5.16 15.95 -9.97
C LYS A 45 6.51 16.48 -10.44
N ASN A 46 7.36 15.57 -10.94
CA ASN A 46 8.71 15.84 -11.44
C ASN A 46 9.64 16.53 -10.43
N LYS A 47 9.41 16.37 -9.14
CA LYS A 47 10.15 16.98 -8.03
C LYS A 47 10.23 16.04 -6.84
N LYS A 48 10.91 16.50 -5.78
CA LYS A 48 10.98 15.82 -4.49
C LYS A 48 10.28 16.63 -3.42
N LEU A 49 9.43 15.96 -2.64
CA LEU A 49 8.85 16.47 -1.41
C LEU A 49 9.31 15.60 -0.25
N THR A 50 10.02 16.18 0.69
CA THR A 50 10.38 15.52 1.96
C THR A 50 9.38 15.92 3.02
N PHE A 51 8.77 14.95 3.69
CA PHE A 51 7.85 15.14 4.80
C PHE A 51 8.39 14.43 6.05
N ASP A 52 8.53 15.18 7.13
CA ASP A 52 9.04 14.67 8.40
C ASP A 52 7.88 14.09 9.24
N LEU A 53 7.82 12.76 9.31
CA LEU A 53 6.83 12.03 10.13
C LEU A 53 7.20 12.01 11.63
N ALA A 54 8.48 12.22 11.98
CA ALA A 54 8.87 12.23 13.40
C ALA A 54 8.29 13.44 14.13
N SER A 55 8.13 14.56 13.44
CA SER A 55 7.56 15.79 13.97
C SER A 55 6.17 16.13 13.43
N GLY A 56 5.68 15.33 12.46
CA GLY A 56 4.41 15.56 11.77
C GLY A 56 3.49 14.35 11.78
N LYS A 57 2.33 14.49 11.15
CA LYS A 57 1.33 13.43 11.01
C LYS A 57 0.66 13.51 9.65
N LEU A 58 0.40 12.36 9.05
CA LEU A 58 -0.30 12.27 7.76
C LEU A 58 -1.36 11.17 7.86
N GLU A 59 -2.62 11.55 7.84
CA GLU A 59 -3.75 10.61 8.02
C GLU A 59 -5.01 11.04 7.27
N SER A 60 -5.89 10.09 6.97
CA SER A 60 -7.26 10.39 6.57
C SER A 60 -8.05 10.95 7.75
N SER A 61 -8.99 11.86 7.51
CA SER A 61 -10.03 12.19 8.48
C SER A 61 -10.95 10.96 8.68
N ASP A 62 -11.50 10.79 9.88
CA ASP A 62 -12.26 9.59 10.26
C ASP A 62 -13.46 9.26 9.34
N ALA A 63 -14.06 10.28 8.75
CA ALA A 63 -15.17 10.14 7.79
C ALA A 63 -14.70 10.06 6.34
N SER A 64 -13.40 10.14 6.04
CA SER A 64 -12.95 10.31 4.67
C SER A 64 -12.91 9.01 3.90
N ARG A 65 -13.56 9.02 2.75
CA ARG A 65 -13.53 7.96 1.76
C ARG A 65 -12.75 8.44 0.54
N SER A 66 -12.02 7.53 -0.10
CA SER A 66 -11.29 7.81 -1.34
C SER A 66 -10.18 8.89 -1.21
N SER A 67 -9.65 9.11 -0.01
CA SER A 67 -8.49 9.98 0.20
C SER A 67 -7.19 9.30 -0.26
N ILE A 68 -6.23 10.10 -0.73
CA ILE A 68 -4.87 9.62 -1.03
C ILE A 68 -3.90 10.39 -0.11
N LEU A 69 -3.14 9.67 0.72
CA LEU A 69 -2.28 10.35 1.67
C LEU A 69 -1.02 10.92 1.00
N ALA A 70 -0.33 10.11 0.20
CA ALA A 70 0.85 10.54 -0.55
C ALA A 70 0.81 10.01 -1.99
N TYR A 71 1.13 10.87 -2.97
CA TYR A 71 1.13 10.50 -4.38
C TYR A 71 2.31 11.10 -5.14
N ALA A 72 3.06 10.24 -5.85
CA ALA A 72 4.18 10.63 -6.71
C ALA A 72 3.86 10.35 -8.18
N ASP A 73 3.71 11.40 -9.01
CA ASP A 73 3.31 11.35 -10.41
C ASP A 73 4.48 11.63 -11.36
N GLY A 74 4.89 10.62 -12.11
CA GLY A 74 5.97 10.68 -13.11
C GLY A 74 7.33 10.25 -12.57
N ASN A 75 8.19 9.79 -13.49
CA ASN A 75 9.47 9.11 -13.19
C ASN A 75 10.45 9.91 -12.31
N ASN A 76 10.38 11.23 -12.35
CA ASN A 76 11.24 12.12 -11.57
C ASN A 76 10.57 12.61 -10.27
N SER A 77 9.47 11.99 -9.89
CA SER A 77 8.70 12.37 -8.69
C SER A 77 9.11 11.53 -7.49
N GLU A 78 9.34 12.18 -6.36
CA GLU A 78 9.65 11.49 -5.10
C GLU A 78 8.90 12.11 -3.92
N VAL A 79 8.14 11.31 -3.19
CA VAL A 79 7.74 11.62 -1.82
C VAL A 79 8.67 10.88 -0.87
N ALA A 80 9.46 11.62 -0.09
CA ALA A 80 10.34 11.07 0.94
C ALA A 80 9.73 11.28 2.32
N LEU A 81 9.41 10.21 3.04
CA LEU A 81 8.90 10.23 4.39
C LEU A 81 10.02 9.94 5.37
N ASN A 82 10.36 10.92 6.20
CA ASN A 82 11.49 10.83 7.13
C ASN A 82 11.01 10.62 8.58
N GLY A 83 11.87 9.99 9.38
CA GLY A 83 11.67 9.88 10.83
C GLY A 83 10.81 8.72 11.30
N GLY A 84 10.22 7.96 10.39
CA GLY A 84 9.29 6.87 10.75
C GLY A 84 7.96 7.38 11.29
N GLY A 85 7.03 6.45 11.54
CA GLY A 85 5.71 6.81 12.08
C GLY A 85 4.61 5.92 11.53
N THR A 86 3.36 6.37 11.71
CA THR A 86 2.17 5.64 11.24
C THR A 86 1.33 6.51 10.32
N LEU A 87 1.02 5.96 9.15
CA LEU A 87 0.04 6.50 8.21
C LEU A 87 -1.26 5.72 8.37
N LYS A 88 -2.40 6.43 8.47
CA LYS A 88 -3.72 5.78 8.57
C LYS A 88 -4.59 6.16 7.41
N VAL A 89 -5.09 5.17 6.68
CA VAL A 89 -5.99 5.38 5.55
C VAL A 89 -7.38 4.79 5.83
N GLY A 90 -8.40 5.58 5.51
CA GLY A 90 -9.80 5.23 5.69
C GLY A 90 -10.39 4.43 4.51
N ALA A 91 -11.71 4.29 4.51
CA ALA A 91 -12.44 3.50 3.52
C ALA A 91 -12.25 4.00 2.08
N ASN A 92 -12.03 3.09 1.15
CA ASN A 92 -11.76 3.35 -0.27
C ASN A 92 -10.60 4.32 -0.52
N GLY A 93 -9.74 4.57 0.46
CA GLY A 93 -8.58 5.45 0.34
C GLY A 93 -7.31 4.70 -0.06
N ILE A 94 -6.27 5.44 -0.42
CA ILE A 94 -4.94 4.94 -0.74
C ILE A 94 -3.94 5.64 0.17
N ALA A 95 -3.13 4.87 0.90
CA ALA A 95 -2.10 5.50 1.73
C ALA A 95 -0.92 5.99 0.88
N LEU A 96 -0.36 5.13 0.05
CA LEU A 96 0.81 5.42 -0.78
C LEU A 96 0.48 5.13 -2.24
N GLY A 97 0.52 6.13 -3.10
CA GLY A 97 0.24 5.99 -4.54
C GLY A 97 1.39 6.49 -5.41
N THR A 98 1.76 5.76 -6.45
CA THR A 98 2.76 6.22 -7.41
C THR A 98 2.45 5.76 -8.83
N LYS A 99 2.70 6.65 -9.79
CA LYS A 99 2.64 6.36 -11.22
C LYS A 99 3.98 6.75 -11.85
N GLY A 100 4.85 5.76 -12.04
CA GLY A 100 6.22 5.98 -12.51
C GLY A 100 7.16 6.63 -11.49
N GLY A 101 6.64 7.27 -10.46
CA GLY A 101 7.43 7.92 -9.41
C GLY A 101 7.83 6.99 -8.27
N LYS A 102 8.36 7.54 -7.19
CA LYS A 102 8.74 6.76 -6.02
C LYS A 102 8.28 7.37 -4.71
N ILE A 103 7.95 6.49 -3.74
CA ILE A 103 7.72 6.88 -2.35
C ILE A 103 8.73 6.14 -1.49
N THR A 104 9.50 6.87 -0.71
CA THR A 104 10.58 6.34 0.13
C THR A 104 10.34 6.65 1.60
N ALA A 105 10.85 5.81 2.47
CA ALA A 105 10.97 6.07 3.90
C ALA A 105 12.40 5.80 4.32
N ASN A 106 12.99 6.66 5.15
CA ASN A 106 14.34 6.48 5.69
C ASN A 106 14.36 5.70 7.00
N ALA A 107 13.20 5.47 7.60
CA ALA A 107 13.02 4.68 8.81
C ALA A 107 11.76 3.80 8.69
N ALA A 108 11.62 2.81 9.56
CA ALA A 108 10.45 1.93 9.59
C ALA A 108 9.16 2.75 9.74
N THR A 109 8.26 2.59 8.79
CA THR A 109 7.00 3.33 8.71
C THR A 109 5.84 2.37 8.59
N THR A 110 4.88 2.44 9.49
CA THR A 110 3.67 1.63 9.46
C THR A 110 2.60 2.28 8.60
N VAL A 111 1.94 1.48 7.76
CA VAL A 111 0.75 1.89 7.00
C VAL A 111 -0.43 1.07 7.51
N GLU A 112 -1.40 1.71 8.14
CA GLU A 112 -2.63 1.07 8.62
C GLU A 112 -3.78 1.32 7.63
N VAL A 113 -4.34 0.23 7.11
CA VAL A 113 -5.54 0.24 6.27
C VAL A 113 -6.73 -0.09 7.16
N ASP A 114 -7.32 0.93 7.77
CA ASP A 114 -8.39 0.80 8.76
C ASP A 114 -9.80 0.80 8.14
N GLY A 115 -9.93 1.30 6.92
CA GLY A 115 -11.22 1.42 6.25
C GLY A 115 -11.50 0.30 5.23
N VAL A 116 -12.75 -0.14 5.14
CA VAL A 116 -13.22 -1.13 4.15
C VAL A 116 -12.82 -0.71 2.73
N LYS A 117 -12.26 -1.64 1.95
CA LYS A 117 -11.75 -1.39 0.59
C LYS A 117 -10.62 -0.37 0.52
N GLY A 118 -9.94 -0.11 1.63
CA GLY A 118 -8.75 0.73 1.63
C GLY A 118 -7.55 0.01 0.99
N LEU A 119 -6.58 0.77 0.52
CA LEU A 119 -5.38 0.29 -0.14
C LEU A 119 -4.15 0.89 0.53
N GLY A 120 -3.24 0.02 0.98
CA GLY A 120 -1.99 0.45 1.62
C GLY A 120 -1.04 1.08 0.60
N ALA A 121 -0.75 0.39 -0.49
CA ALA A 121 0.16 0.85 -1.52
C ALA A 121 -0.37 0.58 -2.93
N TYR A 122 -0.35 1.61 -3.79
CA TYR A 122 -0.65 1.53 -5.23
C TYR A 122 0.57 1.91 -6.05
N VAL A 123 1.01 1.02 -6.92
CA VAL A 123 2.16 1.22 -7.81
C VAL A 123 1.74 1.01 -9.25
N GLU A 124 1.95 2.01 -10.09
CA GLU A 124 1.60 1.93 -11.51
C GLU A 124 2.79 2.32 -12.40
N ASN A 125 2.92 1.64 -13.54
CA ASN A 125 3.85 1.97 -14.64
C ASN A 125 5.31 2.11 -14.19
N GLY A 126 5.83 1.11 -13.46
CA GLY A 126 7.23 1.11 -13.02
C GLY A 126 7.54 2.03 -11.84
N GLY A 127 6.53 2.54 -11.17
CA GLY A 127 6.72 3.23 -9.90
C GLY A 127 7.31 2.33 -8.81
N SER A 128 7.71 2.91 -7.69
CA SER A 128 8.28 2.14 -6.57
C SER A 128 7.89 2.67 -5.21
N ILE A 129 7.80 1.76 -4.25
CA ILE A 129 7.59 2.04 -2.83
C ILE A 129 8.69 1.30 -2.07
N SER A 130 9.44 2.00 -1.20
CA SER A 130 10.54 1.38 -0.48
C SER A 130 10.08 0.27 0.46
N ASN A 131 10.96 -0.67 0.74
CA ASN A 131 10.70 -1.80 1.64
C ASN A 131 10.69 -1.45 3.14
N ASN A 132 10.93 -0.19 3.50
CA ASN A 132 10.80 0.30 4.88
C ASN A 132 9.35 0.51 5.33
N PHE A 133 8.38 0.31 4.43
CA PHE A 133 6.97 0.33 4.79
C PHE A 133 6.49 -1.05 5.23
N ASP A 134 5.83 -1.07 6.40
CA ASP A 134 5.13 -2.23 6.94
C ASP A 134 3.62 -1.97 6.90
N ILE A 135 2.93 -2.67 5.99
CA ILE A 135 1.50 -2.47 5.73
C ILE A 135 0.70 -3.44 6.59
N LYS A 136 -0.29 -2.91 7.30
CA LYS A 136 -1.24 -3.65 8.11
C LYS A 136 -2.65 -3.42 7.59
N VAL A 137 -3.24 -4.44 6.98
CA VAL A 137 -4.64 -4.43 6.56
C VAL A 137 -5.49 -4.89 7.73
N LYS A 138 -6.31 -3.99 8.27
CA LYS A 138 -7.12 -4.23 9.47
C LYS A 138 -8.62 -4.34 9.18
N SER A 139 -9.02 -4.18 7.92
CA SER A 139 -10.43 -4.09 7.52
C SER A 139 -10.78 -5.06 6.40
N ALA A 140 -12.06 -5.39 6.28
CA ALA A 140 -12.58 -6.22 5.20
C ALA A 140 -12.37 -5.60 3.82
N GLU A 141 -12.16 -6.45 2.81
CA GLU A 141 -11.95 -6.07 1.41
C GLU A 141 -10.77 -5.09 1.21
N GLY A 142 -9.92 -4.90 2.24
CA GLY A 142 -8.72 -4.08 2.14
C GLY A 142 -7.62 -4.78 1.34
N ILE A 143 -6.76 -4.01 0.71
CA ILE A 143 -5.61 -4.51 -0.06
C ILE A 143 -4.34 -3.93 0.53
N GLY A 144 -3.34 -4.79 0.79
CA GLY A 144 -2.05 -4.33 1.26
C GLY A 144 -1.30 -3.57 0.16
N MET A 145 -0.94 -4.24 -0.92
CA MET A 145 -0.25 -3.63 -2.05
C MET A 145 -0.86 -4.06 -3.39
N TYR A 146 -1.09 -3.09 -4.27
CA TYR A 146 -1.49 -3.35 -5.66
C TYR A 146 -0.46 -2.71 -6.60
N ALA A 147 0.20 -3.53 -7.41
CA ALA A 147 1.12 -3.08 -8.44
C ALA A 147 0.58 -3.43 -9.84
N LYS A 148 0.61 -2.46 -10.77
CA LYS A 148 0.06 -2.60 -12.12
C LYS A 148 0.99 -2.04 -13.18
N GLY A 149 1.31 -2.90 -14.15
CA GLY A 149 2.09 -2.52 -15.34
C GLY A 149 3.54 -2.12 -15.05
N GLY A 150 4.42 -2.40 -16.00
CA GLY A 150 5.83 -2.07 -15.92
C GLY A 150 6.63 -2.96 -14.97
N ALA A 151 7.90 -2.61 -14.78
CA ALA A 151 8.79 -3.33 -13.86
C ALA A 151 8.58 -2.87 -12.42
N LEU A 152 8.48 -3.82 -11.49
CA LEU A 152 8.36 -3.56 -10.06
C LEU A 152 9.74 -3.59 -9.40
N ALA A 153 10.22 -2.46 -8.89
CA ALA A 153 11.55 -2.36 -8.29
C ALA A 153 11.62 -2.92 -6.85
N SER A 154 10.53 -2.85 -6.11
CA SER A 154 10.47 -3.30 -4.71
C SER A 154 9.04 -3.67 -4.30
N VAL A 155 8.94 -4.55 -3.32
CA VAL A 155 7.67 -4.98 -2.70
C VAL A 155 7.67 -4.53 -1.25
N ALA A 156 6.69 -3.70 -0.87
CA ALA A 156 6.50 -3.33 0.53
C ALA A 156 6.05 -4.55 1.35
N LYS A 157 6.43 -4.60 2.62
CA LYS A 157 6.00 -5.69 3.49
C LYS A 157 4.52 -5.53 3.87
N VAL A 158 3.75 -6.62 3.78
CA VAL A 158 2.42 -6.73 4.40
C VAL A 158 2.56 -7.69 5.58
N SER A 159 2.53 -7.16 6.79
CA SER A 159 2.76 -7.95 8.02
C SER A 159 1.48 -8.41 8.69
N GLU A 160 0.35 -7.79 8.35
CA GLU A 160 -0.95 -8.12 8.94
C GLU A 160 -2.04 -8.07 7.86
N LEU A 161 -2.84 -9.13 7.79
CA LEU A 161 -3.99 -9.21 6.89
C LEU A 161 -5.20 -9.70 7.68
N LYS A 162 -6.14 -8.81 7.98
CA LYS A 162 -7.37 -9.07 8.71
C LYS A 162 -8.59 -8.73 7.89
N GLY A 163 -9.72 -9.31 8.32
CA GLY A 163 -11.04 -9.07 7.73
C GLY A 163 -11.30 -9.90 6.47
N ASN A 164 -12.58 -10.15 6.26
CA ASN A 164 -13.07 -10.98 5.15
C ASN A 164 -12.68 -10.38 3.79
N LYS A 165 -12.32 -11.24 2.83
CA LYS A 165 -12.02 -10.89 1.44
C LYS A 165 -10.87 -9.89 1.29
N SER A 166 -10.02 -9.71 2.30
CA SER A 166 -8.85 -8.86 2.18
C SER A 166 -7.76 -9.55 1.35
N ILE A 167 -6.90 -8.75 0.72
CA ILE A 167 -5.85 -9.22 -0.17
C ILE A 167 -4.50 -8.63 0.27
N GLY A 168 -3.49 -9.47 0.45
CA GLY A 168 -2.15 -8.99 0.77
C GLY A 168 -1.52 -8.25 -0.41
N TYR A 169 -1.44 -8.92 -1.56
CA TYR A 169 -0.78 -8.39 -2.74
C TYR A 169 -1.57 -8.68 -4.01
N VAL A 170 -1.63 -7.70 -4.89
CA VAL A 170 -2.10 -7.86 -6.27
C VAL A 170 -1.01 -7.39 -7.23
N PHE A 171 -0.58 -8.26 -8.12
CA PHE A 171 0.37 -7.97 -9.18
C PHE A 171 -0.30 -8.17 -10.54
N GLU A 172 -0.47 -7.11 -11.30
CA GLU A 172 -1.16 -7.12 -12.59
C GLU A 172 -0.24 -6.62 -13.72
N ASN A 173 0.03 -7.45 -14.71
CA ASN A 173 0.86 -7.10 -15.87
C ASN A 173 2.27 -6.58 -15.48
N ILE A 174 2.88 -7.17 -14.46
CA ILE A 174 4.26 -6.86 -14.08
C ILE A 174 5.22 -7.53 -15.06
N THR A 175 6.23 -6.82 -15.53
CA THR A 175 7.10 -7.25 -16.63
C THR A 175 8.41 -7.93 -16.18
N ASN A 176 8.78 -7.81 -14.91
CA ASN A 176 9.96 -8.46 -14.35
C ASN A 176 9.59 -9.51 -13.28
N ALA A 177 10.52 -10.39 -12.95
CA ALA A 177 10.35 -11.35 -11.86
C ALA A 177 10.03 -10.62 -10.54
N ILE A 178 9.03 -11.13 -9.82
CA ILE A 178 8.59 -10.60 -8.54
C ILE A 178 9.21 -11.45 -7.44
N ASN A 179 10.10 -10.85 -6.66
CA ASN A 179 10.72 -11.50 -5.52
C ASN A 179 10.18 -10.91 -4.22
N MET A 180 9.45 -11.73 -3.47
CA MET A 180 8.91 -11.34 -2.17
C MET A 180 9.87 -11.81 -1.07
N PRO A 181 10.55 -10.91 -0.36
CA PRO A 181 11.52 -11.28 0.68
C PRO A 181 10.84 -11.80 1.96
N ASN A 182 9.56 -11.53 2.12
CA ASN A 182 8.78 -11.92 3.29
C ASN A 182 7.79 -13.03 2.94
N SER A 183 7.53 -13.90 3.92
CA SER A 183 6.48 -14.92 3.81
C SER A 183 5.10 -14.26 3.70
N VAL A 184 4.22 -14.89 2.94
CA VAL A 184 2.80 -14.55 2.87
C VAL A 184 2.10 -15.18 4.06
N GLN A 185 1.44 -14.37 4.89
CA GLN A 185 0.81 -14.87 6.11
C GLN A 185 -0.66 -14.46 6.20
N LEU A 186 -1.55 -15.43 6.14
CA LEU A 186 -2.97 -15.33 6.40
C LEU A 186 -3.21 -15.95 7.78
N THR A 187 -3.22 -15.14 8.82
CA THR A 187 -3.26 -15.61 10.22
C THR A 187 -4.55 -15.27 10.94
N ASP A 188 -5.51 -14.63 10.28
CA ASP A 188 -6.81 -14.34 10.86
C ASP A 188 -7.74 -15.55 10.70
N THR A 189 -7.89 -16.31 11.77
CA THR A 189 -8.73 -17.52 11.81
C THR A 189 -10.21 -17.23 11.66
N ASN A 190 -10.66 -15.99 11.88
CA ASN A 190 -12.04 -15.57 11.76
C ASN A 190 -12.37 -15.01 10.37
N ALA A 191 -11.36 -14.73 9.56
CA ALA A 191 -11.56 -14.17 8.22
C ALA A 191 -11.73 -15.28 7.18
N THR A 192 -12.60 -15.02 6.21
CA THR A 192 -12.88 -15.91 5.08
C THR A 192 -12.66 -15.21 3.75
N GLY A 193 -12.23 -15.97 2.74
CA GLY A 193 -12.03 -15.47 1.39
C GLY A 193 -10.83 -14.52 1.25
N GLN A 194 -9.88 -14.59 2.16
CA GLN A 194 -8.62 -13.82 2.03
C GLN A 194 -7.76 -14.39 0.91
N VAL A 195 -6.97 -13.51 0.28
CA VAL A 195 -5.95 -13.91 -0.71
C VAL A 195 -4.61 -13.33 -0.30
N GLY A 196 -3.62 -14.17 -0.13
CA GLY A 196 -2.27 -13.70 0.19
C GLY A 196 -1.63 -12.93 -0.95
N VAL A 197 -1.50 -13.59 -2.11
CA VAL A 197 -0.98 -12.98 -3.35
C VAL A 197 -1.88 -13.34 -4.51
N ALA A 198 -2.27 -12.36 -5.31
CA ALA A 198 -2.91 -12.55 -6.61
C ALA A 198 -1.99 -12.04 -7.73
N VAL A 199 -1.70 -12.88 -8.71
CA VAL A 199 -0.92 -12.51 -9.91
C VAL A 199 -1.82 -12.64 -11.13
N LYS A 200 -1.91 -11.57 -11.92
CA LYS A 200 -2.85 -11.47 -13.05
C LYS A 200 -2.19 -10.95 -14.32
N GLY A 201 -2.74 -11.35 -15.46
CA GLY A 201 -2.33 -10.89 -16.79
C GLY A 201 -1.02 -11.51 -17.27
N THR A 202 -0.24 -10.79 -18.06
CA THR A 202 1.07 -11.24 -18.56
C THR A 202 2.10 -11.02 -17.47
N GLY A 203 2.35 -12.02 -16.64
CA GLY A 203 3.27 -11.90 -15.50
C GLY A 203 4.60 -12.58 -15.74
N ALA A 204 5.62 -12.00 -15.19
CA ALA A 204 6.86 -12.71 -14.90
C ALA A 204 6.64 -13.66 -13.71
N GLY A 205 7.60 -14.54 -13.45
CA GLY A 205 7.52 -15.48 -12.34
C GLY A 205 7.43 -14.78 -10.97
N LEU A 206 6.78 -15.44 -10.03
CA LEU A 206 6.67 -15.02 -8.63
C LEU A 206 7.53 -15.95 -7.75
N THR A 207 8.39 -15.37 -6.94
CA THR A 207 9.11 -16.09 -5.87
C THR A 207 8.66 -15.58 -4.51
N VAL A 208 8.22 -16.48 -3.63
CA VAL A 208 7.83 -16.17 -2.25
C VAL A 208 8.77 -16.86 -1.25
N ALA A 209 9.01 -16.23 -0.11
CA ALA A 209 9.86 -16.76 0.95
C ALA A 209 9.17 -17.83 1.81
N GLY A 210 7.87 -17.99 1.67
CA GLY A 210 7.04 -18.96 2.37
C GLY A 210 5.58 -18.56 2.32
N VAL A 211 4.67 -19.51 2.60
CA VAL A 211 3.23 -19.27 2.63
C VAL A 211 2.63 -19.94 3.86
N SER A 212 1.88 -19.19 4.65
CA SER A 212 1.10 -19.73 5.77
C SER A 212 -0.35 -19.27 5.63
N VAL A 213 -1.26 -20.22 5.62
CA VAL A 213 -2.69 -19.99 5.45
C VAL A 213 -3.44 -20.69 6.58
N VAL A 214 -4.25 -19.93 7.31
CA VAL A 214 -5.18 -20.47 8.31
C VAL A 214 -6.60 -19.95 8.02
N GLY A 215 -7.61 -20.66 8.52
CA GLY A 215 -9.02 -20.32 8.31
C GLY A 215 -9.59 -20.86 7.01
N SER A 216 -10.91 -20.74 6.86
CA SER A 216 -11.64 -21.36 5.77
C SER A 216 -11.73 -20.50 4.52
N LYS A 217 -11.68 -21.11 3.33
CA LYS A 217 -11.82 -20.46 2.01
C LYS A 217 -10.76 -19.39 1.73
N ASN A 218 -9.62 -19.44 2.40
CA ASN A 218 -8.49 -18.55 2.17
C ASN A 218 -7.53 -19.15 1.15
N ILE A 219 -6.93 -18.28 0.33
CA ILE A 219 -6.02 -18.66 -0.76
C ILE A 219 -4.64 -18.04 -0.49
N GLY A 220 -3.61 -18.85 -0.36
CA GLY A 220 -2.24 -18.34 -0.19
C GLY A 220 -1.75 -17.60 -1.43
N ILE A 221 -1.76 -18.28 -2.59
CA ILE A 221 -1.34 -17.71 -3.87
C ILE A 221 -2.37 -18.05 -4.94
N TYR A 222 -2.85 -17.04 -5.62
CA TYR A 222 -3.73 -17.14 -6.78
C TYR A 222 -2.97 -16.65 -8.03
N ASN A 223 -2.73 -17.53 -9.00
CA ASN A 223 -1.98 -17.21 -10.21
C ASN A 223 -2.83 -17.42 -11.46
N GLU A 224 -3.12 -16.35 -12.18
CA GLU A 224 -3.82 -16.36 -13.49
C GLU A 224 -2.86 -16.16 -14.67
N THR A 225 -1.56 -16.33 -14.46
CA THR A 225 -0.55 -16.11 -15.52
C THR A 225 0.15 -17.39 -15.91
N THR A 226 0.92 -17.34 -16.99
CA THR A 226 1.82 -18.43 -17.40
C THR A 226 3.16 -18.40 -16.65
N GLY A 227 3.41 -17.38 -15.81
CA GLY A 227 4.62 -17.26 -15.04
C GLY A 227 4.74 -18.33 -13.95
N ALA A 228 5.94 -18.85 -13.75
CA ALA A 228 6.21 -19.82 -12.71
C ALA A 228 6.03 -19.22 -11.30
N VAL A 229 5.47 -20.00 -10.38
CA VAL A 229 5.44 -19.65 -8.95
C VAL A 229 6.44 -20.55 -8.22
N THR A 230 7.38 -19.94 -7.53
CA THR A 230 8.40 -20.62 -6.72
C THR A 230 8.18 -20.27 -5.25
N ASN A 231 8.03 -21.28 -4.41
CA ASN A 231 8.02 -21.12 -2.96
C ASN A 231 9.36 -21.62 -2.38
N ASN A 232 10.14 -20.72 -1.80
CA ASN A 232 11.47 -21.04 -1.25
C ASN A 232 11.44 -21.35 0.25
N GLY A 233 10.28 -21.29 0.88
CA GLY A 233 10.13 -21.49 2.31
C GLY A 233 9.07 -22.53 2.67
N ALA A 234 8.68 -22.54 3.93
CA ALA A 234 7.63 -23.45 4.41
C ALA A 234 6.28 -23.13 3.76
N LEU A 235 5.53 -24.19 3.44
CA LEU A 235 4.12 -24.11 3.08
C LEU A 235 3.31 -24.69 4.24
N ASN A 236 2.61 -23.83 4.97
CA ASN A 236 1.74 -24.23 6.07
C ASN A 236 0.29 -23.92 5.70
N VAL A 237 -0.55 -24.94 5.69
CA VAL A 237 -1.99 -24.79 5.47
C VAL A 237 -2.67 -25.47 6.65
N ALA A 238 -3.44 -24.70 7.42
CA ALA A 238 -4.19 -25.20 8.53
C ALA A 238 -5.62 -24.67 8.48
N ASP A 239 -6.60 -25.54 8.59
CA ASP A 239 -7.99 -25.18 8.74
C ASP A 239 -8.35 -25.09 10.24
N SER A 240 -8.94 -23.99 10.65
CA SER A 240 -9.41 -23.82 12.03
C SER A 240 -10.76 -24.49 12.30
N THR A 241 -11.47 -24.96 11.26
CA THR A 241 -12.83 -25.49 11.37
C THR A 241 -13.01 -26.94 10.93
N GLY A 242 -11.96 -27.62 10.51
CA GLY A 242 -12.01 -29.03 10.12
C GLY A 242 -12.68 -29.36 8.78
N ASP A 243 -12.99 -28.38 7.99
CA ASP A 243 -13.46 -28.55 6.60
C ASP A 243 -12.36 -28.13 5.62
N SER A 244 -11.60 -29.11 5.17
CA SER A 244 -10.64 -28.97 4.06
C SER A 244 -11.28 -29.24 2.71
#